data_e8f5ae50ef99ee0a6f995bd041b04462
#
_entry.id   e8f5ae50ef99ee0a6f995bd041b04462
#
_cell.length_a   1.000
_cell.length_b   1.000
_cell.length_c   1.000
_cell.angle_alpha   90.00
_cell.angle_beta   90.00
_cell.angle_gamma   90.00
#
_symmetry.space_group_name_H-M   'P 1'
#
loop_
_entity.id
_entity.type
_entity.pdbx_description
1 polymer ?
#
loop_
_entity_poly.entity_id
_entity_poly.type
_entity_poly.pdbx_seq_one_letter_code
_entity_poly.pdbx_strand_id
1 'polypeptide(L)'
;RAFLLSLTNATSLGLNSKFVFLENYKYMFRDEYFILALKNTLKLMAVVPIITIAIALVLAFIISQSDLKERGLYRTVFYFPNIISLTVVGIIWSFVFHPTMGILNSFLNGVGLHGWAKSWLGDGSTALWCIAVTLIWQATGYYMVMHIAAMDGISSEIYEAATIDGAGPVRKMFSITLPLIKDIIGITFVLALSGTINLSFTLSKVMTGGGPNG
;
A
#
# COMPACT_ATOMS: atom_id res chain seq x y z
N ARG A 1 24.77 -11.56 -13.63
CA ARG A 1 25.08 -10.88 -14.92
C ARG A 1 24.83 -9.37 -14.80
N ALA A 2 23.66 -8.92 -14.31
CA ALA A 2 23.36 -7.49 -14.10
C ALA A 2 24.39 -6.77 -13.22
N PHE A 3 24.82 -7.37 -12.11
CA PHE A 3 25.84 -6.80 -11.22
C PHE A 3 27.18 -6.57 -11.95
N LEU A 4 27.64 -7.52 -12.77
CA LEU A 4 28.88 -7.34 -13.53
C LEU A 4 28.75 -6.23 -14.58
N LEU A 5 27.60 -6.10 -15.23
CA LEU A 5 27.32 -5.03 -16.18
C LEU A 5 27.27 -3.65 -15.51
N SER A 6 26.82 -3.56 -14.28
CA SER A 6 26.78 -2.28 -13.53
C SER A 6 28.18 -1.71 -13.22
N LEU A 7 29.22 -2.53 -13.29
CA LEU A 7 30.62 -2.13 -13.13
C LEU A 7 31.30 -1.75 -14.43
N THR A 8 30.56 -1.74 -15.55
CA THR A 8 31.06 -1.41 -16.88
C THR A 8 30.28 -0.23 -17.45
N ASN A 9 30.84 0.47 -18.43
CA ASN A 9 30.13 1.50 -19.19
C ASN A 9 29.31 0.91 -20.35
N ALA A 10 28.84 -0.34 -20.21
CA ALA A 10 28.06 -1.01 -21.24
C ALA A 10 26.74 -0.25 -21.45
N THR A 11 26.55 0.27 -22.67
CA THR A 11 25.25 0.63 -23.21
C THR A 11 24.57 -0.60 -23.80
N SER A 12 23.27 -0.56 -24.04
CA SER A 12 22.43 -1.69 -24.46
C SER A 12 22.94 -2.58 -25.61
N LEU A 13 23.97 -2.18 -26.34
CA LEU A 13 24.59 -2.91 -27.46
C LEU A 13 26.02 -3.42 -27.21
N GLY A 14 26.56 -3.22 -26.05
CA GLY A 14 27.63 -3.87 -25.29
C GLY A 14 28.86 -4.48 -25.93
N LEU A 15 29.25 -4.16 -27.16
CA LEU A 15 30.43 -4.80 -27.81
C LEU A 15 31.79 -4.23 -27.40
N ASN A 16 31.85 -3.04 -26.74
CA ASN A 16 33.06 -2.41 -26.27
C ASN A 16 32.92 -1.81 -24.85
N SER A 17 32.45 -2.62 -23.92
CA SER A 17 32.31 -2.15 -22.52
C SER A 17 33.66 -2.10 -21.83
N LYS A 18 34.04 -0.92 -21.32
CA LYS A 18 35.20 -0.76 -20.44
C LYS A 18 34.74 -0.95 -18.99
N PHE A 19 35.58 -1.55 -18.18
CA PHE A 19 35.35 -1.68 -16.76
C PHE A 19 35.56 -0.31 -16.08
N VAL A 20 34.50 0.25 -15.45
CA VAL A 20 34.49 1.58 -14.81
C VAL A 20 34.33 1.50 -13.29
N PHE A 21 34.40 0.27 -12.74
CA PHE A 21 34.29 0.01 -11.32
C PHE A 21 33.04 0.67 -10.69
N LEU A 22 33.17 1.59 -9.77
CA LEU A 22 32.07 2.22 -9.03
C LEU A 22 31.62 3.58 -9.60
N GLU A 23 32.08 3.99 -10.77
CA GLU A 23 31.70 5.30 -11.34
C GLU A 23 30.18 5.43 -11.56
N ASN A 24 29.53 4.41 -12.08
CA ASN A 24 28.08 4.41 -12.28
C ASN A 24 27.32 4.65 -10.97
N TYR A 25 27.81 4.07 -9.87
CA TYR A 25 27.22 4.29 -8.54
C TYR A 25 27.46 5.70 -8.01
N LYS A 26 28.63 6.30 -8.30
CA LYS A 26 28.90 7.71 -7.96
C LYS A 26 27.97 8.65 -8.73
N TYR A 27 27.76 8.41 -10.01
CA TYR A 27 26.79 9.20 -10.80
C TYR A 27 25.38 9.04 -10.26
N MET A 28 24.92 7.82 -9.99
CA MET A 28 23.61 7.52 -9.45
C MET A 28 23.35 8.27 -8.13
N PHE A 29 24.30 8.25 -7.19
CA PHE A 29 24.16 8.97 -5.91
C PHE A 29 24.36 10.49 -5.98
N ARG A 30 24.75 11.03 -7.13
CA ARG A 30 24.80 12.47 -7.40
C ARG A 30 23.57 12.96 -8.18
N ASP A 31 22.81 12.06 -8.74
CA ASP A 31 21.59 12.37 -9.48
C ASP A 31 20.47 12.75 -8.49
N GLU A 32 20.02 14.00 -8.59
CA GLU A 32 18.97 14.54 -7.72
C GLU A 32 17.64 13.80 -7.89
N TYR A 33 17.31 13.38 -9.12
CA TYR A 33 16.10 12.61 -9.41
C TYR A 33 16.15 11.22 -8.77
N PHE A 34 17.30 10.55 -8.84
CA PHE A 34 17.49 9.26 -8.15
C PHE A 34 17.31 9.39 -6.64
N ILE A 35 17.93 10.40 -6.03
CA ILE A 35 17.82 10.64 -4.58
C ILE A 35 16.38 10.99 -4.19
N LEU A 36 15.67 11.80 -4.99
CA LEU A 36 14.26 12.12 -4.77
C LEU A 36 13.39 10.87 -4.85
N ALA A 37 13.55 10.06 -5.91
CA ALA A 37 12.82 8.81 -6.09
C ALA A 37 13.08 7.82 -4.94
N LEU A 38 14.33 7.67 -4.52
CA LEU A 38 14.71 6.83 -3.38
C LEU A 38 14.02 7.30 -2.08
N LYS A 39 14.08 8.60 -1.78
CA LYS A 39 13.40 9.18 -0.61
C LYS A 39 11.89 8.93 -0.65
N ASN A 40 11.25 9.11 -1.80
CA ASN A 40 9.82 8.91 -1.95
C ASN A 40 9.44 7.42 -1.82
N THR A 41 10.23 6.52 -2.40
CA THR A 41 10.05 5.07 -2.23
C THR A 41 10.17 4.67 -0.75
N LEU A 42 11.19 5.16 -0.04
CA LEU A 42 11.36 4.88 1.38
C LEU A 42 10.20 5.41 2.24
N LYS A 43 9.66 6.60 1.91
CA LYS A 43 8.45 7.12 2.59
C LYS A 43 7.24 6.20 2.37
N LEU A 44 7.01 5.76 1.12
CA LEU A 44 5.93 4.82 0.82
C LEU A 44 6.13 3.49 1.55
N MET A 45 7.34 2.94 1.54
CA MET A 45 7.66 1.69 2.27
C MET A 45 7.46 1.80 3.79
N ALA A 46 7.71 2.97 4.36
CA ALA A 46 7.51 3.20 5.79
C ALA A 46 6.02 3.35 6.15
N VAL A 47 5.20 3.93 5.27
CA VAL A 47 3.81 4.30 5.61
C VAL A 47 2.80 3.29 5.09
N VAL A 48 2.89 2.92 3.82
CA VAL A 48 1.85 2.11 3.15
C VAL A 48 1.68 0.73 3.81
N PRO A 49 2.73 -0.08 4.05
CA PRO A 49 2.56 -1.40 4.65
C PRO A 49 1.98 -1.34 6.07
N ILE A 50 2.43 -0.38 6.88
CA ILE A 50 1.97 -0.24 8.26
C ILE A 50 0.47 0.06 8.29
N ILE A 51 0.03 1.06 7.52
CA ILE A 51 -1.37 1.47 7.49
C ILE A 51 -2.24 0.36 6.88
N THR A 52 -1.80 -0.25 5.77
CA THR A 52 -2.52 -1.32 5.09
C THR A 52 -2.75 -2.52 6.02
N ILE A 53 -1.69 -3.00 6.69
CA ILE A 53 -1.80 -4.13 7.60
C ILE A 53 -2.65 -3.78 8.82
N ALA A 54 -2.52 -2.56 9.38
CA ALA A 54 -3.33 -2.13 10.50
C ALA A 54 -4.84 -2.11 10.15
N ILE A 55 -5.21 -1.51 9.01
CA ILE A 55 -6.61 -1.48 8.55
C ILE A 55 -7.09 -2.90 8.24
N ALA A 56 -6.28 -3.71 7.55
CA ALA A 56 -6.62 -5.09 7.21
C ALA A 56 -6.87 -5.95 8.46
N LEU A 57 -6.05 -5.81 9.51
CA LEU A 57 -6.24 -6.49 10.80
C LEU A 57 -7.52 -6.08 11.50
N VAL A 58 -7.82 -4.79 11.54
CA VAL A 58 -9.06 -4.27 12.17
C VAL A 58 -10.28 -4.81 11.43
N LEU A 59 -10.30 -4.72 10.10
CA LEU A 59 -11.41 -5.22 9.29
C LEU A 59 -11.55 -6.75 9.42
N ALA A 60 -10.43 -7.48 9.38
CA ALA A 60 -10.42 -8.93 9.58
C ALA A 60 -11.01 -9.32 10.93
N PHE A 61 -10.62 -8.64 12.00
CA PHE A 61 -11.11 -8.91 13.35
C PHE A 61 -12.61 -8.61 13.46
N ILE A 62 -13.08 -7.47 12.95
CA ILE A 62 -14.50 -7.13 12.95
C ILE A 62 -15.31 -8.20 12.21
N ILE A 63 -14.88 -8.60 11.01
CA ILE A 63 -15.58 -9.59 10.20
C ILE A 63 -15.50 -10.98 10.84
N SER A 64 -14.37 -11.35 11.45
CA SER A 64 -14.18 -12.67 12.07
C SER A 64 -14.98 -12.83 13.36
N GLN A 65 -15.10 -11.79 14.18
CA GLN A 65 -15.76 -11.85 15.48
C GLN A 65 -17.26 -11.51 15.45
N SER A 66 -17.78 -11.02 14.34
CA SER A 66 -19.20 -10.69 14.22
C SER A 66 -20.00 -11.86 13.65
N ASP A 67 -21.21 -12.07 14.17
CA ASP A 67 -22.19 -13.06 13.67
C ASP A 67 -22.90 -12.58 12.38
N LEU A 68 -22.16 -11.87 11.53
CA LEU A 68 -22.70 -11.33 10.27
C LEU A 68 -23.04 -12.45 9.30
N LYS A 69 -24.27 -12.53 8.86
CA LYS A 69 -24.71 -13.48 7.83
C LYS A 69 -24.03 -13.19 6.48
N GLU A 70 -23.66 -11.94 6.24
CA GLU A 70 -23.10 -11.43 4.99
C GLU A 70 -21.54 -11.43 4.99
N ARG A 71 -20.86 -12.21 5.85
CA ARG A 71 -19.39 -12.28 5.91
C ARG A 71 -18.74 -12.49 4.53
N GLY A 72 -19.33 -13.36 3.69
CA GLY A 72 -18.86 -13.62 2.34
C GLY A 72 -18.94 -12.39 1.44
N LEU A 73 -20.01 -11.60 1.56
CA LEU A 73 -20.17 -10.35 0.79
C LEU A 73 -19.11 -9.33 1.17
N TYR A 74 -18.88 -9.09 2.47
CA TYR A 74 -17.84 -8.17 2.93
C TYR A 74 -16.45 -8.58 2.45
N ARG A 75 -16.09 -9.88 2.53
CA ARG A 75 -14.84 -10.40 1.99
C ARG A 75 -14.71 -10.08 0.50
N THR A 76 -15.75 -10.30 -0.29
CA THR A 76 -15.75 -10.04 -1.73
C THR A 76 -15.62 -8.56 -2.06
N VAL A 77 -16.40 -7.69 -1.39
CA VAL A 77 -16.40 -6.25 -1.63
C VAL A 77 -15.04 -5.63 -1.31
N PHE A 78 -14.45 -5.97 -0.17
CA PHE A 78 -13.13 -5.44 0.19
C PHE A 78 -12.00 -6.04 -0.65
N TYR A 79 -12.13 -7.27 -1.13
CA TYR A 79 -11.13 -7.90 -2.00
C TYR A 79 -11.20 -7.41 -3.45
N PHE A 80 -12.36 -6.92 -3.89
CA PHE A 80 -12.61 -6.51 -5.28
C PHE A 80 -11.57 -5.54 -5.85
N PRO A 81 -11.09 -4.50 -5.13
CA PRO A 81 -10.05 -3.60 -5.64
C PRO A 81 -8.76 -4.32 -6.06
N ASN A 82 -8.43 -5.41 -5.40
CA ASN A 82 -7.20 -6.17 -5.68
C ASN A 82 -7.29 -6.99 -6.98
N ILE A 83 -8.49 -7.32 -7.44
CA ILE A 83 -8.72 -8.07 -8.70
C ILE A 83 -8.57 -7.16 -9.92
N ILE A 84 -8.82 -5.86 -9.75
CA ILE A 84 -8.75 -4.89 -10.84
C ILE A 84 -7.28 -4.67 -11.24
N SER A 85 -7.02 -4.55 -12.56
CA SER A 85 -5.69 -4.17 -13.04
C SER A 85 -5.23 -2.87 -12.38
N LEU A 86 -3.99 -2.85 -11.91
CA LEU A 86 -3.40 -1.69 -11.23
C LEU A 86 -3.44 -0.42 -12.09
N THR A 87 -3.28 -0.56 -13.41
CA THR A 87 -3.41 0.57 -14.35
C THR A 87 -4.82 1.15 -14.33
N VAL A 88 -5.85 0.30 -14.31
CA VAL A 88 -7.25 0.75 -14.23
C VAL A 88 -7.52 1.41 -12.89
N VAL A 89 -7.01 0.84 -11.79
CA VAL A 89 -7.06 1.47 -10.46
C VAL A 89 -6.45 2.87 -10.50
N GLY A 90 -5.25 3.03 -11.08
CA GLY A 90 -4.59 4.32 -11.22
C GLY A 90 -5.43 5.33 -12.01
N ILE A 91 -6.06 4.92 -13.11
CA ILE A 91 -6.94 5.77 -13.91
C ILE A 91 -8.16 6.21 -13.08
N ILE A 92 -8.84 5.27 -12.41
CA ILE A 92 -10.01 5.58 -11.56
C ILE A 92 -9.64 6.62 -10.50
N TRP A 93 -8.53 6.41 -9.79
CA TRP A 93 -8.08 7.35 -8.76
C TRP A 93 -7.61 8.69 -9.32
N SER A 94 -7.08 8.74 -10.56
CA SER A 94 -6.80 10.00 -11.24
C SER A 94 -8.06 10.84 -11.45
N PHE A 95 -9.20 10.20 -11.74
CA PHE A 95 -10.50 10.88 -11.78
C PHE A 95 -10.98 11.30 -10.38
N VAL A 96 -10.78 10.47 -9.35
CA VAL A 96 -11.14 10.85 -7.96
C VAL A 96 -10.39 12.11 -7.52
N PHE A 97 -9.09 12.21 -7.86
CA PHE A 97 -8.23 13.34 -7.51
C PHE A 97 -8.20 14.47 -8.53
N HIS A 98 -9.05 14.43 -9.57
CA HIS A 98 -9.06 15.46 -10.61
C HIS A 98 -9.37 16.85 -10.02
N PRO A 99 -8.63 17.92 -10.41
CA PRO A 99 -8.75 19.21 -9.75
C PRO A 99 -10.12 19.89 -9.91
N THR A 100 -10.80 19.71 -11.03
CA THR A 100 -12.07 20.37 -11.32
C THR A 100 -13.28 19.44 -11.28
N MET A 101 -13.16 18.23 -11.82
CA MET A 101 -14.26 17.25 -11.94
C MET A 101 -14.14 16.10 -10.93
N GLY A 102 -13.13 16.13 -10.04
CA GLY A 102 -12.84 15.03 -9.13
C GLY A 102 -13.86 14.92 -7.99
N ILE A 103 -14.18 13.68 -7.64
CA ILE A 103 -15.12 13.38 -6.56
C ILE A 103 -14.64 14.00 -5.23
N LEU A 104 -13.33 13.98 -4.94
CA LEU A 104 -12.78 14.52 -3.70
C LEU A 104 -13.00 16.03 -3.60
N ASN A 105 -12.67 16.82 -4.64
CA ASN A 105 -12.87 18.26 -4.63
C ASN A 105 -14.36 18.63 -4.66
N SER A 106 -15.19 17.86 -5.36
CA SER A 106 -16.64 18.06 -5.37
C SER A 106 -17.24 17.84 -3.97
N PHE A 107 -16.79 16.82 -3.26
CA PHE A 107 -17.19 16.55 -1.88
C PHE A 107 -16.73 17.68 -0.94
N LEU A 108 -15.45 18.09 -1.02
CA LEU A 108 -14.90 19.18 -0.18
C LEU A 108 -15.67 20.49 -0.38
N ASN A 109 -15.98 20.82 -1.62
CA ASN A 109 -16.79 22.01 -1.93
C ASN A 109 -18.22 21.89 -1.42
N GLY A 110 -18.83 20.70 -1.52
CA GLY A 110 -20.19 20.43 -1.03
C GLY A 110 -20.35 20.56 0.48
N VAL A 111 -19.29 20.26 1.25
CA VAL A 111 -19.29 20.43 2.72
C VAL A 111 -18.72 21.80 3.17
N GLY A 112 -18.44 22.71 2.25
CA GLY A 112 -17.98 24.07 2.56
C GLY A 112 -16.46 24.20 2.80
N LEU A 113 -15.67 23.14 2.56
CA LEU A 113 -14.22 23.13 2.74
C LEU A 113 -13.47 23.56 1.45
N HIS A 114 -13.91 24.66 0.82
CA HIS A 114 -13.36 25.15 -0.45
C HIS A 114 -11.85 25.40 -0.41
N GLY A 115 -11.31 25.84 0.74
CA GLY A 115 -9.87 26.11 0.89
C GLY A 115 -8.98 24.85 0.85
N TRP A 116 -9.57 23.65 0.94
CA TRP A 116 -8.85 22.37 0.85
C TRP A 116 -8.86 21.77 -0.57
N ALA A 117 -9.76 22.25 -1.43
CA ALA A 117 -9.84 21.82 -2.82
C ALA A 117 -8.62 22.30 -3.60
N LYS A 118 -7.87 21.39 -4.22
CA LYS A 118 -6.64 21.70 -4.93
C LYS A 118 -6.31 20.67 -6.02
N SER A 119 -5.22 20.92 -6.74
CA SER A 119 -4.66 19.94 -7.69
C SER A 119 -3.82 18.91 -6.95
N TRP A 120 -4.47 17.85 -6.47
CA TRP A 120 -3.87 16.82 -5.59
C TRP A 120 -2.67 16.10 -6.22
N LEU A 121 -2.76 15.74 -7.50
CA LEU A 121 -1.72 15.03 -8.24
C LEU A 121 -0.70 15.97 -8.87
N GLY A 122 -1.04 17.26 -9.05
CA GLY A 122 -0.14 18.28 -9.58
C GLY A 122 0.70 18.99 -8.52
N ASP A 123 0.44 18.74 -7.25
CA ASP A 123 1.18 19.34 -6.13
C ASP A 123 2.16 18.30 -5.53
N GLY A 124 3.47 18.61 -5.59
CA GLY A 124 4.54 17.74 -5.08
C GLY A 124 4.42 17.38 -3.61
N SER A 125 3.69 18.17 -2.82
CA SER A 125 3.45 17.88 -1.41
C SER A 125 2.39 16.81 -1.18
N THR A 126 1.44 16.62 -2.13
CA THR A 126 0.29 15.72 -1.99
C THR A 126 0.30 14.54 -2.94
N ALA A 127 0.92 14.65 -4.11
CA ALA A 127 0.91 13.60 -5.14
C ALA A 127 1.37 12.24 -4.59
N LEU A 128 2.45 12.21 -3.80
CA LEU A 128 2.96 10.98 -3.18
C LEU A 128 1.93 10.33 -2.24
N TRP A 129 1.21 11.14 -1.47
CA TRP A 129 0.20 10.66 -0.53
C TRP A 129 -1.07 10.18 -1.23
N CYS A 130 -1.42 10.75 -2.39
CA CYS A 130 -2.48 10.24 -3.24
C CYS A 130 -2.15 8.83 -3.75
N ILE A 131 -0.90 8.60 -4.16
CA ILE A 131 -0.41 7.26 -4.53
C ILE A 131 -0.46 6.32 -3.32
N ALA A 132 -0.03 6.77 -2.14
CA ALA A 132 -0.10 5.98 -0.91
C ALA A 132 -1.54 5.53 -0.58
N VAL A 133 -2.49 6.46 -0.61
CA VAL A 133 -3.93 6.15 -0.37
C VAL A 133 -4.45 5.12 -1.37
N THR A 134 -4.10 5.28 -2.64
CA THR A 134 -4.49 4.33 -3.71
C THR A 134 -3.93 2.94 -3.46
N LEU A 135 -2.64 2.82 -3.08
CA LEU A 135 -2.00 1.54 -2.74
C LEU A 135 -2.66 0.89 -1.52
N ILE A 136 -2.91 1.67 -0.46
CA ILE A 136 -3.55 1.19 0.76
C ILE A 136 -4.93 0.63 0.45
N TRP A 137 -5.75 1.41 -0.27
CA TRP A 137 -7.10 0.98 -0.66
C TRP A 137 -7.08 -0.30 -1.49
N GLN A 138 -6.19 -0.38 -2.48
CA GLN A 138 -6.09 -1.52 -3.37
C GLN A 138 -5.65 -2.80 -2.64
N ALA A 139 -4.72 -2.72 -1.69
CA ALA A 139 -4.11 -3.88 -1.06
C ALA A 139 -4.81 -4.34 0.23
N THR A 140 -5.58 -3.47 0.88
CA THR A 140 -6.19 -3.75 2.21
C THR A 140 -7.03 -5.01 2.22
N GLY A 141 -7.87 -5.21 1.21
CA GLY A 141 -8.75 -6.38 1.14
C GLY A 141 -8.01 -7.70 0.98
N TYR A 142 -6.89 -7.71 0.26
CA TYR A 142 -6.04 -8.87 0.09
C TYR A 142 -5.48 -9.34 1.44
N TYR A 143 -4.88 -8.45 2.20
CA TYR A 143 -4.32 -8.77 3.52
C TYR A 143 -5.41 -9.05 4.55
N MET A 144 -6.55 -8.37 4.46
CA MET A 144 -7.72 -8.67 5.30
C MET A 144 -8.16 -10.13 5.16
N VAL A 145 -8.28 -10.65 3.94
CA VAL A 145 -8.69 -12.05 3.72
C VAL A 145 -7.64 -13.02 4.27
N MET A 146 -6.35 -12.73 4.13
CA MET A 146 -5.28 -13.55 4.73
C MET A 146 -5.36 -13.57 6.26
N HIS A 147 -5.62 -12.41 6.89
CA HIS A 147 -5.76 -12.35 8.33
C HIS A 147 -7.04 -13.03 8.82
N ILE A 148 -8.16 -12.94 8.09
CA ILE A 148 -9.39 -13.69 8.41
C ILE A 148 -9.10 -15.19 8.42
N ALA A 149 -8.40 -15.70 7.40
CA ALA A 149 -8.05 -17.13 7.34
C ALA A 149 -7.17 -17.56 8.53
N ALA A 150 -6.24 -16.69 8.96
CA ALA A 150 -5.42 -16.94 10.15
C ALA A 150 -6.26 -16.92 11.45
N MET A 151 -7.22 -15.99 11.57
CA MET A 151 -8.12 -15.88 12.73
C MET A 151 -9.13 -17.04 12.81
N ASP A 152 -9.64 -17.48 11.65
CA ASP A 152 -10.56 -18.62 11.55
C ASP A 152 -9.86 -19.96 11.99
N GLY A 153 -8.53 -20.01 12.02
CA GLY A 153 -7.73 -21.12 12.56
C GLY A 153 -7.61 -21.14 14.10
N ILE A 154 -8.05 -20.10 14.81
CA ILE A 154 -8.04 -20.03 16.27
C ILE A 154 -9.30 -20.73 16.79
N SER A 155 -9.13 -21.68 17.78
CA SER A 155 -10.28 -22.35 18.38
C SER A 155 -11.27 -21.38 19.01
N SER A 156 -12.57 -21.60 18.77
CA SER A 156 -13.65 -20.82 19.39
C SER A 156 -13.61 -20.90 20.91
N GLU A 157 -13.19 -22.01 21.47
CA GLU A 157 -13.07 -22.24 22.92
C GLU A 157 -12.20 -21.17 23.60
N ILE A 158 -11.13 -20.70 22.91
CA ILE A 158 -10.26 -19.63 23.43
C ILE A 158 -11.05 -18.31 23.56
N TYR A 159 -11.86 -17.99 22.56
CA TYR A 159 -12.69 -16.78 22.59
C TYR A 159 -13.85 -16.88 23.59
N GLU A 160 -14.42 -18.06 23.76
CA GLU A 160 -15.47 -18.34 24.72
C GLU A 160 -14.94 -18.23 26.15
N ALA A 161 -13.81 -18.85 26.45
CA ALA A 161 -13.14 -18.72 27.74
C ALA A 161 -12.82 -17.26 28.08
N ALA A 162 -12.26 -16.51 27.11
CA ALA A 162 -12.00 -15.09 27.29
C ALA A 162 -13.27 -14.26 27.53
N THR A 163 -14.41 -14.69 26.97
CA THR A 163 -15.70 -14.04 27.22
C THR A 163 -16.16 -14.27 28.67
N ILE A 164 -16.02 -15.49 29.17
CA ILE A 164 -16.33 -15.85 30.56
C ILE A 164 -15.45 -15.06 31.53
N ASP A 165 -14.17 -14.84 31.17
CA ASP A 165 -13.22 -14.03 31.94
C ASP A 165 -13.49 -12.51 31.81
N GLY A 166 -14.56 -12.09 31.12
CA GLY A 166 -14.94 -10.69 30.95
C GLY A 166 -14.08 -9.90 29.96
N ALA A 167 -13.36 -10.57 29.07
CA ALA A 167 -12.56 -9.88 28.04
C ALA A 167 -13.45 -9.27 26.97
N GLY A 168 -13.46 -7.94 26.88
CA GLY A 168 -14.11 -7.20 25.79
C GLY A 168 -13.38 -7.35 24.44
N PRO A 169 -13.99 -6.89 23.31
CA PRO A 169 -13.44 -7.09 21.96
C PRO A 169 -12.01 -6.57 21.80
N VAL A 170 -11.70 -5.39 22.33
CA VAL A 170 -10.36 -4.81 22.27
C VAL A 170 -9.32 -5.69 22.97
N ARG A 171 -9.65 -6.19 24.17
CA ARG A 171 -8.77 -7.09 24.92
C ARG A 171 -8.56 -8.41 24.17
N LYS A 172 -9.62 -8.98 23.57
CA LYS A 172 -9.52 -10.18 22.73
C LYS A 172 -8.59 -9.93 21.53
N MET A 173 -8.73 -8.79 20.85
CA MET A 173 -7.87 -8.45 19.72
C MET A 173 -6.40 -8.39 20.12
N PHE A 174 -6.05 -7.57 21.11
CA PHE A 174 -4.65 -7.30 21.44
C PHE A 174 -3.97 -8.40 22.28
N SER A 175 -4.70 -9.04 23.19
CA SER A 175 -4.13 -10.02 24.12
C SER A 175 -4.24 -11.47 23.65
N ILE A 176 -5.10 -11.75 22.68
CA ILE A 176 -5.34 -13.12 22.19
C ILE A 176 -5.06 -13.22 20.69
N THR A 177 -5.82 -12.49 19.87
CA THR A 177 -5.79 -12.66 18.41
C THR A 177 -4.44 -12.30 17.84
N LEU A 178 -3.95 -11.06 18.07
CA LEU A 178 -2.69 -10.60 17.50
C LEU A 178 -1.48 -11.43 17.91
N PRO A 179 -1.30 -11.83 19.19
CA PRO A 179 -0.22 -12.75 19.56
C PRO A 179 -0.27 -14.10 18.88
N LEU A 180 -1.47 -14.67 18.69
CA LEU A 180 -1.62 -15.98 18.07
C LEU A 180 -1.35 -15.99 16.57
N ILE A 181 -1.64 -14.87 15.87
CA ILE A 181 -1.41 -14.78 14.41
C ILE A 181 -0.16 -13.94 14.06
N LYS A 182 0.71 -13.66 15.02
CA LYS A 182 1.90 -12.80 14.85
C LYS A 182 2.79 -13.19 13.67
N ASP A 183 2.95 -14.49 13.43
CA ASP A 183 3.80 -14.99 12.34
C ASP A 183 3.19 -14.66 10.97
N ILE A 184 1.87 -14.77 10.85
CA ILE A 184 1.14 -14.39 9.64
C ILE A 184 1.22 -12.86 9.44
N ILE A 185 1.13 -12.07 10.52
CA ILE A 185 1.31 -10.61 10.44
C ILE A 185 2.71 -10.28 9.93
N GLY A 186 3.74 -10.97 10.42
CA GLY A 186 5.12 -10.78 9.95
C GLY A 186 5.27 -11.10 8.45
N ILE A 187 4.74 -12.24 8.01
CA ILE A 187 4.76 -12.65 6.60
C ILE A 187 4.03 -11.62 5.72
N THR A 188 2.81 -11.24 6.10
CA THR A 188 2.00 -10.28 5.33
C THR A 188 2.63 -8.90 5.29
N PHE A 189 3.32 -8.48 6.35
CA PHE A 189 4.06 -7.22 6.39
C PHE A 189 5.23 -7.21 5.38
N VAL A 190 6.01 -8.31 5.31
CA VAL A 190 7.10 -8.44 4.31
C VAL A 190 6.54 -8.45 2.89
N LEU A 191 5.42 -9.13 2.66
CA LEU A 191 4.73 -9.12 1.37
C LEU A 191 4.22 -7.71 1.01
N ALA A 192 3.69 -6.97 1.98
CA ALA A 192 3.22 -5.59 1.77
C ALA A 192 4.38 -4.63 1.44
N LEU A 193 5.53 -4.79 2.08
CA LEU A 193 6.76 -4.05 1.74
C LEU A 193 7.18 -4.30 0.29
N SER A 194 7.28 -5.58 -0.09
CA SER A 194 7.64 -5.96 -1.46
C SER A 194 6.61 -5.46 -2.48
N GLY A 195 5.32 -5.61 -2.17
CA GLY A 195 4.23 -5.10 -3.00
C GLY A 195 4.30 -3.59 -3.20
N THR A 196 4.55 -2.83 -2.14
CA THR A 196 4.68 -1.37 -2.21
C THR A 196 5.78 -0.94 -3.18
N ILE A 197 6.97 -1.57 -3.13
CA ILE A 197 8.07 -1.28 -4.05
C ILE A 197 7.66 -1.56 -5.50
N ASN A 198 7.10 -2.74 -5.75
CA ASN A 198 6.77 -3.18 -7.11
C ASN A 198 5.62 -2.38 -7.74
N LEU A 199 4.59 -2.04 -6.96
CA LEU A 199 3.37 -1.43 -7.48
C LEU A 199 3.42 0.10 -7.52
N SER A 200 4.25 0.74 -6.67
CA SER A 200 4.37 2.20 -6.60
C SER A 200 4.82 2.83 -7.92
N PHE A 201 5.73 2.18 -8.65
CA PHE A 201 6.19 2.66 -9.96
C PHE A 201 5.04 2.76 -10.97
N THR A 202 4.24 1.71 -11.08
CA THR A 202 3.10 1.68 -12.02
C THR A 202 2.09 2.77 -11.70
N LEU A 203 1.70 2.93 -10.43
CA LEU A 203 0.76 3.98 -10.03
C LEU A 203 1.34 5.38 -10.21
N SER A 204 2.61 5.61 -9.85
CA SER A 204 3.27 6.88 -10.10
C SER A 204 3.24 7.24 -11.58
N LYS A 205 3.57 6.28 -12.46
CA LYS A 205 3.55 6.51 -13.89
C LYS A 205 2.16 6.79 -14.46
N VAL A 206 1.15 6.05 -13.98
CA VAL A 206 -0.24 6.18 -14.47
C VAL A 206 -0.92 7.45 -13.94
N MET A 207 -0.77 7.75 -12.64
CA MET A 207 -1.49 8.85 -11.99
C MET A 207 -0.84 10.22 -12.19
N THR A 208 0.49 10.27 -12.24
CA THR A 208 1.24 11.54 -12.24
C THR A 208 2.23 11.69 -13.40
N GLY A 209 2.35 10.67 -14.27
CA GLY A 209 3.35 10.68 -15.35
C GLY A 209 4.81 10.55 -14.86
N GLY A 210 5.01 10.31 -13.58
CA GLY A 210 6.32 10.28 -12.90
C GLY A 210 6.42 11.31 -11.78
N GLY A 211 5.39 12.17 -11.64
CA GLY A 211 5.25 13.16 -10.58
C GLY A 211 5.51 14.60 -11.00
N PRO A 212 5.03 15.58 -10.22
CA PRO A 212 5.13 17.00 -10.57
C PRO A 212 6.57 17.54 -10.54
N ASN A 213 7.51 16.81 -9.97
CA ASN A 213 8.92 17.22 -9.85
C ASN A 213 9.90 16.21 -10.48
N GLY A 214 9.45 15.37 -11.40
CA GLY A 214 10.28 14.40 -12.12
C GLY A 214 10.03 12.95 -11.76
#